data_6751316902d48bbdefb7804a5356f362
#
_entry.id   6751316902d48bbdefb7804a5356f362
#
_cell.length_a   1.000
_cell.length_b   1.000
_cell.length_c   1.000
_cell.angle_alpha   90.00
_cell.angle_beta   90.00
_cell.angle_gamma   90.00
#
_symmetry.space_group_name_H-M   'P 1'
#
loop_
_entity.id
_entity.type
_entity.pdbx_description
1 polymer ?
#
loop_
_entity_poly.entity_id
_entity_poly.type
_entity_poly.pdbx_seq_one_letter_code
_entity_poly.pdbx_strand_id
1 'polypeptide(L)'
;KDRGMTMAVTKAVENGVRAIVCASTGNTSASAAAYASRAGLTCVVLIPEGKISYGKMAQALIHGAKTIEIRGNFDDALELVRELGLRDDIEIVNSINPFRIQGQKTAAFEICDELGDAPDLHFLPVGNAGNITSYWMGYNEYKNAGKSTSLPRMMGWQAEGAAPIVKGHVVTSPETVATAIRIGNPASWEQAVRASEESSGAIDTVSDDEILDAHRMLARTEGIFVEPASAAGIAGIVKSHARGLIPQDSTVAVTVTGHGLKDPGIAIENAKARSVVVEPDIKSVLGAIGMQ
;
A
#
# COMPACT_ATOMS: atom_id res chain seq x y z
N LYS A 1 3.31 -1.68 -4.29
CA LYS A 1 4.01 -0.76 -5.21
C LYS A 1 4.86 -1.52 -6.22
N ASP A 2 5.56 -2.58 -5.81
CA ASP A 2 6.55 -3.28 -6.65
C ASP A 2 5.89 -3.91 -7.89
N ARG A 3 4.74 -4.60 -7.75
CA ARG A 3 4.02 -5.19 -8.89
C ARG A 3 3.73 -4.19 -10.01
N GLY A 4 3.21 -3.03 -9.65
CA GLY A 4 2.94 -1.98 -10.62
C GLY A 4 4.21 -1.33 -11.15
N MET A 5 5.21 -1.20 -10.30
CA MET A 5 6.47 -0.54 -10.67
C MET A 5 7.29 -1.37 -11.66
N THR A 6 7.29 -2.71 -11.52
CA THR A 6 7.96 -3.58 -12.52
C THR A 6 7.44 -3.32 -13.92
N MET A 7 6.10 -3.25 -14.09
CA MET A 7 5.51 -3.01 -15.40
C MET A 7 5.77 -1.58 -15.90
N ALA A 8 5.64 -0.56 -15.03
CA ALA A 8 5.92 0.83 -15.42
C ALA A 8 7.37 1.02 -15.87
N VAL A 9 8.33 0.43 -15.13
CA VAL A 9 9.76 0.52 -15.51
C VAL A 9 10.05 -0.29 -16.76
N THR A 10 9.46 -1.47 -16.94
CA THR A 10 9.60 -2.25 -18.17
C THR A 10 9.13 -1.44 -19.38
N LYS A 11 7.97 -0.79 -19.29
CA LYS A 11 7.46 0.06 -20.38
C LYS A 11 8.35 1.29 -20.62
N ALA A 12 8.88 1.88 -19.55
CA ALA A 12 9.86 2.97 -19.67
C ALA A 12 11.10 2.54 -20.47
N VAL A 13 11.63 1.32 -20.19
CA VAL A 13 12.76 0.77 -20.95
C VAL A 13 12.37 0.51 -22.41
N GLU A 14 11.20 -0.10 -22.67
CA GLU A 14 10.71 -0.35 -24.03
C GLU A 14 10.53 0.95 -24.84
N ASN A 15 10.10 2.03 -24.17
CA ASN A 15 9.95 3.36 -24.78
C ASN A 15 11.30 4.09 -24.97
N GLY A 16 12.40 3.53 -24.49
CA GLY A 16 13.74 4.10 -24.66
C GLY A 16 14.01 5.35 -23.82
N VAL A 17 13.25 5.57 -22.73
CA VAL A 17 13.45 6.73 -21.86
C VAL A 17 14.76 6.60 -21.06
N ARG A 18 15.34 7.75 -20.68
CA ARG A 18 16.60 7.81 -19.92
C ARG A 18 16.38 7.90 -18.42
N ALA A 19 15.20 8.37 -18.00
CA ALA A 19 14.89 8.57 -16.60
C ALA A 19 13.42 8.26 -16.30
N ILE A 20 13.18 7.86 -15.06
CA ILE A 20 11.84 7.85 -14.47
C ILE A 20 11.75 8.89 -13.36
N VAL A 21 10.58 9.47 -13.16
CA VAL A 21 10.35 10.50 -12.16
C VAL A 21 9.10 10.22 -11.32
N CYS A 22 9.16 10.53 -10.03
CA CYS A 22 8.00 10.53 -9.16
C CYS A 22 8.07 11.59 -8.05
N ALA A 23 6.90 12.07 -7.61
CA ALA A 23 6.75 12.81 -6.37
C ALA A 23 6.31 11.84 -5.26
N SER A 24 7.19 11.51 -4.31
CA SER A 24 6.87 10.59 -3.22
C SER A 24 7.97 10.54 -2.16
N THR A 25 7.59 10.56 -0.89
CA THR A 25 8.48 10.33 0.26
C THR A 25 8.37 8.90 0.82
N GLY A 26 7.66 7.99 0.14
CA GLY A 26 7.30 6.68 0.70
C GLY A 26 7.54 5.50 -0.23
N ASN A 27 6.63 4.51 -0.18
CA ASN A 27 6.78 3.23 -0.87
C ASN A 27 6.92 3.35 -2.40
N THR A 28 6.39 4.43 -3.02
CA THR A 28 6.53 4.64 -4.47
C THR A 28 7.97 5.00 -4.84
N SER A 29 8.60 5.93 -4.12
CA SER A 29 10.00 6.31 -4.38
C SER A 29 10.96 5.16 -4.12
N ALA A 30 10.76 4.39 -3.03
CA ALA A 30 11.56 3.21 -2.75
C ALA A 30 11.49 2.17 -3.86
N SER A 31 10.29 1.87 -4.34
CA SER A 31 10.07 0.93 -5.44
C SER A 31 10.62 1.45 -6.77
N ALA A 32 10.39 2.72 -7.11
CA ALA A 32 10.93 3.33 -8.33
C ALA A 32 12.45 3.28 -8.37
N ALA A 33 13.12 3.64 -7.27
CA ALA A 33 14.56 3.60 -7.16
C ALA A 33 15.14 2.19 -7.37
N ALA A 34 14.54 1.18 -6.73
CA ALA A 34 14.99 -0.20 -6.84
C ALA A 34 14.91 -0.73 -8.28
N TYR A 35 13.75 -0.54 -8.93
CA TYR A 35 13.55 -1.05 -10.29
C TYR A 35 14.26 -0.22 -11.35
N ALA A 36 14.40 1.12 -11.18
CA ALA A 36 15.22 1.94 -12.06
C ALA A 36 16.69 1.53 -12.01
N SER A 37 17.23 1.32 -10.80
CA SER A 37 18.61 0.83 -10.63
C SER A 37 18.82 -0.50 -11.36
N ARG A 38 17.88 -1.45 -11.21
CA ARG A 38 17.94 -2.74 -11.90
C ARG A 38 17.87 -2.62 -13.43
N ALA A 39 17.13 -1.63 -13.92
CA ALA A 39 16.91 -1.37 -15.35
C ALA A 39 17.98 -0.45 -15.98
N GLY A 40 18.91 0.09 -15.21
CA GLY A 40 19.91 1.05 -15.69
C GLY A 40 19.34 2.44 -16.01
N LEU A 41 18.16 2.79 -15.48
CA LEU A 41 17.53 4.10 -15.64
C LEU A 41 17.89 5.04 -14.50
N THR A 42 17.95 6.35 -14.78
CA THR A 42 18.02 7.36 -13.74
C THR A 42 16.67 7.45 -13.03
N CYS A 43 16.66 7.31 -11.70
CA CYS A 43 15.47 7.59 -10.88
C CYS A 43 15.56 8.98 -10.27
N VAL A 44 14.54 9.80 -10.50
CA VAL A 44 14.41 11.14 -9.91
C VAL A 44 13.21 11.16 -8.98
N VAL A 45 13.43 11.59 -7.73
CA VAL A 45 12.39 11.72 -6.70
C VAL A 45 12.28 13.18 -6.30
N LEU A 46 11.13 13.79 -6.54
CA LEU A 46 10.82 15.16 -6.10
C LEU A 46 10.06 15.13 -4.77
N ILE A 47 10.48 15.96 -3.82
CA ILE A 47 9.85 16.10 -2.51
C ILE A 47 9.86 17.56 -2.05
N PRO A 48 8.92 17.99 -1.20
CA PRO A 48 8.98 19.31 -0.57
C PRO A 48 10.17 19.43 0.37
N GLU A 49 10.80 20.62 0.42
CA GLU A 49 11.90 20.95 1.33
C GLU A 49 11.52 20.66 2.78
N GLY A 50 12.44 20.03 3.54
CA GLY A 50 12.26 19.69 4.95
C GLY A 50 11.25 18.55 5.23
N LYS A 51 10.75 17.86 4.20
CA LYS A 51 9.83 16.71 4.33
C LYS A 51 10.54 15.36 4.17
N ILE A 52 11.86 15.34 4.18
CA ILE A 52 12.63 14.11 4.17
C ILE A 52 12.46 13.37 5.51
N SER A 53 11.91 12.17 5.45
CA SER A 53 12.07 11.17 6.51
C SER A 53 13.18 10.23 6.06
N TYR A 54 14.38 10.38 6.62
CA TYR A 54 15.54 9.57 6.21
C TYR A 54 15.28 8.06 6.29
N GLY A 55 14.54 7.61 7.30
CA GLY A 55 14.14 6.20 7.41
C GLY A 55 13.29 5.70 6.23
N LYS A 56 12.33 6.51 5.77
CA LYS A 56 11.48 6.18 4.61
C LYS A 56 12.23 6.34 3.29
N MET A 57 13.14 7.30 3.21
CA MET A 57 13.94 7.58 2.01
C MET A 57 15.19 6.70 1.88
N ALA A 58 15.59 6.02 2.95
CA ALA A 58 16.80 5.21 2.96
C ALA A 58 16.88 4.23 1.78
N GLN A 59 15.76 3.58 1.45
CA GLN A 59 15.72 2.65 0.30
C GLN A 59 15.92 3.38 -1.03
N ALA A 60 15.32 4.54 -1.23
CA ALA A 60 15.52 5.31 -2.46
C ALA A 60 16.97 5.79 -2.60
N LEU A 61 17.55 6.27 -1.51
CA LEU A 61 18.92 6.78 -1.47
C LEU A 61 19.95 5.66 -1.73
N ILE A 62 19.82 4.51 -1.06
CA ILE A 62 20.79 3.40 -1.21
C ILE A 62 20.75 2.80 -2.62
N HIS A 63 19.61 2.86 -3.32
CA HIS A 63 19.49 2.47 -4.73
C HIS A 63 19.96 3.55 -5.70
N GLY A 64 20.50 4.68 -5.22
CA GLY A 64 21.09 5.74 -6.05
C GLY A 64 20.08 6.68 -6.69
N ALA A 65 18.87 6.78 -6.20
CA ALA A 65 17.90 7.75 -6.71
C ALA A 65 18.37 9.18 -6.44
N LYS A 66 18.21 10.05 -7.44
CA LYS A 66 18.41 11.48 -7.32
C LYS A 66 17.22 12.10 -6.60
N THR A 67 17.35 12.35 -5.31
CA THR A 67 16.33 13.03 -4.51
C THR A 67 16.54 14.53 -4.59
N ILE A 68 15.53 15.25 -5.03
CA ILE A 68 15.54 16.69 -5.21
C ILE A 68 14.47 17.31 -4.31
N GLU A 69 14.90 18.16 -3.40
CA GLU A 69 13.99 18.93 -2.57
C GLU A 69 13.59 20.23 -3.30
N ILE A 70 12.29 20.47 -3.39
CA ILE A 70 11.75 21.69 -3.99
C ILE A 70 11.22 22.63 -2.90
N ARG A 71 11.35 23.93 -3.10
CA ARG A 71 10.71 24.95 -2.26
C ARG A 71 9.25 25.07 -2.66
N GLY A 72 8.39 24.37 -1.92
CA GLY A 72 6.97 24.29 -2.20
C GLY A 72 6.31 23.17 -1.38
N ASN A 73 5.10 22.80 -1.78
CA ASN A 73 4.33 21.73 -1.17
C ASN A 73 4.33 20.46 -2.06
N PHE A 74 3.55 19.46 -1.67
CA PHE A 74 3.47 18.20 -2.42
C PHE A 74 2.78 18.35 -3.78
N ASP A 75 1.81 19.27 -3.89
CA ASP A 75 1.10 19.52 -5.14
C ASP A 75 2.03 20.19 -6.15
N ASP A 76 2.89 21.13 -5.71
CA ASP A 76 3.93 21.74 -6.54
C ASP A 76 4.91 20.67 -7.07
N ALA A 77 5.32 19.72 -6.21
CA ALA A 77 6.17 18.61 -6.63
C ALA A 77 5.49 17.72 -7.69
N LEU A 78 4.20 17.47 -7.54
CA LEU A 78 3.42 16.66 -8.48
C LEU A 78 3.20 17.37 -9.81
N GLU A 79 3.02 18.70 -9.79
CA GLU A 79 2.93 19.51 -11.00
C GLU A 79 4.23 19.49 -11.80
N LEU A 80 5.38 19.70 -11.13
CA LEU A 80 6.69 19.57 -11.76
C LEU A 80 6.93 18.16 -12.35
N VAL A 81 6.47 17.11 -11.67
CA VAL A 81 6.54 15.75 -12.22
C VAL A 81 5.72 15.62 -13.50
N ARG A 82 4.53 16.23 -13.55
CA ARG A 82 3.69 16.23 -14.76
C ARG A 82 4.36 16.99 -15.91
N GLU A 83 4.96 18.14 -15.64
CA GLU A 83 5.71 18.91 -16.64
C GLU A 83 6.92 18.13 -17.17
N LEU A 84 7.69 17.48 -16.26
CA LEU A 84 8.80 16.62 -16.66
C LEU A 84 8.37 15.44 -17.53
N GLY A 85 7.19 14.88 -17.28
CA GLY A 85 6.61 13.80 -18.06
C GLY A 85 6.10 14.20 -19.45
N LEU A 86 6.14 15.47 -19.80
CA LEU A 86 5.89 15.93 -21.19
C LEU A 86 7.13 15.75 -22.09
N ARG A 87 8.28 15.39 -21.52
CA ARG A 87 9.50 15.11 -22.25
C ARG A 87 9.52 13.66 -22.73
N ASP A 88 9.94 13.44 -23.95
CA ASP A 88 10.03 12.10 -24.55
C ASP A 88 11.08 11.19 -23.89
N ASP A 89 12.02 11.75 -23.12
CA ASP A 89 13.11 11.02 -22.47
C ASP A 89 12.88 10.73 -20.98
N ILE A 90 11.69 11.07 -20.44
CA ILE A 90 11.30 10.91 -19.03
C ILE A 90 9.92 10.25 -18.91
N GLU A 91 9.81 9.21 -18.07
CA GLU A 91 8.52 8.55 -17.76
C GLU A 91 8.08 8.84 -16.33
N ILE A 92 6.80 9.21 -16.13
CA ILE A 92 6.19 9.38 -14.81
C ILE A 92 5.78 8.02 -14.25
N VAL A 93 6.19 7.72 -13.01
CA VAL A 93 5.83 6.45 -12.35
C VAL A 93 4.99 6.62 -11.09
N ASN A 94 4.29 7.75 -10.95
CA ASN A 94 3.27 7.97 -9.91
C ASN A 94 2.01 7.10 -10.13
N SER A 95 1.02 7.25 -9.25
CA SER A 95 -0.23 6.47 -9.30
C SER A 95 -1.05 6.68 -10.58
N ILE A 96 -0.77 7.75 -11.31
CA ILE A 96 -1.42 8.07 -12.60
C ILE A 96 -0.88 7.24 -13.78
N ASN A 97 0.25 6.55 -13.63
CA ASN A 97 0.82 5.74 -14.69
C ASN A 97 -0.06 4.49 -14.94
N PRO A 98 -0.60 4.30 -16.15
CA PRO A 98 -1.56 3.23 -16.46
C PRO A 98 -0.91 1.84 -16.37
N PHE A 99 0.38 1.72 -16.66
CA PHE A 99 1.09 0.44 -16.60
C PHE A 99 1.24 -0.08 -15.18
N ARG A 100 1.16 0.80 -14.18
CA ARG A 100 1.11 0.37 -12.77
C ARG A 100 -0.16 -0.43 -12.46
N ILE A 101 -1.30 -0.03 -12.99
CA ILE A 101 -2.57 -0.78 -12.84
C ILE A 101 -2.44 -2.14 -13.52
N GLN A 102 -1.83 -2.20 -14.71
CA GLN A 102 -1.59 -3.45 -15.44
C GLN A 102 -0.66 -4.41 -14.67
N GLY A 103 0.37 -3.90 -14.01
CA GLY A 103 1.21 -4.73 -13.14
C GLY A 103 0.49 -5.18 -11.86
N GLN A 104 -0.24 -4.29 -11.20
CA GLN A 104 -0.93 -4.60 -9.95
C GLN A 104 -2.06 -5.63 -10.11
N LYS A 105 -2.76 -5.66 -11.25
CA LYS A 105 -3.85 -6.61 -11.49
C LYS A 105 -3.43 -8.08 -11.39
N THR A 106 -2.15 -8.37 -11.63
CA THR A 106 -1.62 -9.74 -11.53
C THR A 106 -1.74 -10.36 -10.14
N ALA A 107 -1.92 -9.55 -9.10
CA ALA A 107 -2.22 -10.07 -7.75
C ALA A 107 -3.54 -10.86 -7.72
N ALA A 108 -4.56 -10.42 -8.46
CA ALA A 108 -5.82 -11.16 -8.57
C ALA A 108 -5.63 -12.49 -9.31
N PHE A 109 -4.76 -12.53 -10.31
CA PHE A 109 -4.40 -13.76 -11.02
C PHE A 109 -3.78 -14.79 -10.08
N GLU A 110 -2.76 -14.38 -9.34
CA GLU A 110 -2.07 -15.25 -8.38
C GLU A 110 -3.00 -15.76 -7.26
N ILE A 111 -3.93 -14.91 -6.79
CA ILE A 111 -4.93 -15.34 -5.80
C ILE A 111 -5.85 -16.42 -6.38
N CYS A 112 -6.34 -16.25 -7.61
CA CYS A 112 -7.16 -17.26 -8.27
C CYS A 112 -6.38 -18.55 -8.54
N ASP A 113 -5.13 -18.43 -8.99
CA ASP A 113 -4.27 -19.59 -9.28
C ASP A 113 -3.98 -20.40 -8.00
N GLU A 114 -3.76 -19.73 -6.86
CA GLU A 114 -3.49 -20.38 -5.56
C GLU A 114 -4.75 -21.02 -4.97
N LEU A 115 -5.89 -20.36 -5.06
CA LEU A 115 -7.16 -20.85 -4.49
C LEU A 115 -7.91 -21.81 -5.43
N GLY A 116 -7.56 -21.85 -6.71
CA GLY A 116 -8.29 -22.59 -7.75
C GLY A 116 -9.51 -21.87 -8.29
N ASP A 117 -9.94 -20.77 -7.68
CA ASP A 117 -11.00 -19.84 -8.13
C ASP A 117 -10.84 -18.48 -7.43
N ALA A 118 -11.71 -17.51 -7.74
CA ALA A 118 -11.75 -16.26 -6.99
C ALA A 118 -12.30 -16.48 -5.55
N PRO A 119 -11.79 -15.74 -4.53
CA PRO A 119 -12.36 -15.80 -3.19
C PRO A 119 -13.77 -15.19 -3.17
N ASP A 120 -14.57 -15.47 -2.13
CA ASP A 120 -15.87 -14.84 -1.94
C ASP A 120 -15.75 -13.35 -1.57
N LEU A 121 -14.74 -13.02 -0.76
CA LEU A 121 -14.45 -11.64 -0.35
C LEU A 121 -12.95 -11.36 -0.45
N HIS A 122 -12.62 -10.16 -0.93
CA HIS A 122 -11.24 -9.68 -0.94
C HIS A 122 -11.12 -8.37 -0.18
N PHE A 123 -10.45 -8.40 0.98
CA PHE A 123 -10.20 -7.26 1.85
C PHE A 123 -8.86 -6.59 1.52
N LEU A 124 -8.84 -5.25 1.50
CA LEU A 124 -7.62 -4.50 1.18
C LEU A 124 -7.68 -3.06 1.66
N PRO A 125 -6.51 -2.44 1.95
CA PRO A 125 -6.44 -1.02 2.28
C PRO A 125 -6.67 -0.14 1.04
N VAL A 126 -7.32 1.01 1.23
CA VAL A 126 -7.62 1.99 0.18
C VAL A 126 -7.02 3.35 0.52
N GLY A 127 -5.98 3.75 -0.21
CA GLY A 127 -5.41 5.09 -0.21
C GLY A 127 -5.66 5.78 -1.57
N ASN A 128 -4.69 5.73 -2.49
CA ASN A 128 -4.86 6.20 -3.88
C ASN A 128 -5.81 5.31 -4.72
N ALA A 129 -6.37 4.28 -4.12
CA ALA A 129 -7.35 3.36 -4.69
C ALA A 129 -6.86 2.51 -5.90
N GLY A 130 -5.56 2.53 -6.19
CA GLY A 130 -4.98 1.74 -7.29
C GLY A 130 -5.12 0.23 -7.12
N ASN A 131 -5.00 -0.29 -5.88
CA ASN A 131 -5.08 -1.74 -5.63
C ASN A 131 -6.49 -2.28 -5.91
N ILE A 132 -7.54 -1.67 -5.33
CA ILE A 132 -8.92 -2.13 -5.53
C ILE A 132 -9.31 -2.05 -7.01
N THR A 133 -8.91 -0.98 -7.69
CA THR A 133 -9.12 -0.80 -9.12
C THR A 133 -8.45 -1.90 -9.94
N SER A 134 -7.17 -2.15 -9.68
CA SER A 134 -6.39 -3.12 -10.44
C SER A 134 -6.80 -4.56 -10.17
N TYR A 135 -7.11 -4.90 -8.92
CA TYR A 135 -7.52 -6.26 -8.57
C TYR A 135 -8.90 -6.58 -9.15
N TRP A 136 -9.84 -5.63 -9.11
CA TRP A 136 -11.13 -5.79 -9.79
C TRP A 136 -10.98 -6.03 -11.29
N MET A 137 -10.11 -5.25 -11.94
CA MET A 137 -9.74 -5.48 -13.35
C MET A 137 -9.20 -6.90 -13.57
N GLY A 138 -8.26 -7.34 -12.72
CA GLY A 138 -7.66 -8.66 -12.83
C GLY A 138 -8.67 -9.81 -12.66
N TYR A 139 -9.54 -9.71 -11.65
CA TYR A 139 -10.59 -10.72 -11.46
C TYR A 139 -11.55 -10.81 -12.65
N ASN A 140 -11.94 -9.67 -13.22
CA ASN A 140 -12.77 -9.66 -14.42
C ASN A 140 -12.06 -10.28 -15.63
N GLU A 141 -10.78 -9.99 -15.83
CA GLU A 141 -9.98 -10.60 -16.91
C GLU A 141 -9.88 -12.12 -16.75
N TYR A 142 -9.63 -12.62 -15.52
CA TYR A 142 -9.55 -14.06 -15.25
C TYR A 142 -10.89 -14.76 -15.48
N LYS A 143 -11.98 -14.17 -15.03
CA LYS A 143 -13.32 -14.71 -15.30
C LYS A 143 -13.64 -14.75 -16.79
N ASN A 144 -13.37 -13.65 -17.51
CA ASN A 144 -13.60 -13.58 -18.95
C ASN A 144 -12.72 -14.56 -19.74
N ALA A 145 -11.52 -14.87 -19.24
CA ALA A 145 -10.63 -15.88 -19.82
C ALA A 145 -10.97 -17.32 -19.39
N GLY A 146 -12.03 -17.53 -18.60
CA GLY A 146 -12.43 -18.85 -18.09
C GLY A 146 -11.44 -19.45 -17.08
N LYS A 147 -10.62 -18.60 -16.43
CA LYS A 147 -9.64 -19.01 -15.41
C LYS A 147 -10.23 -19.00 -13.99
N SER A 148 -11.33 -18.30 -13.77
CA SER A 148 -12.16 -18.37 -12.57
C SER A 148 -13.64 -18.47 -12.95
N THR A 149 -14.45 -19.04 -12.07
CA THR A 149 -15.89 -19.19 -12.28
C THR A 149 -16.69 -18.09 -11.60
N SER A 150 -16.11 -17.43 -10.59
CA SER A 150 -16.72 -16.41 -9.75
C SER A 150 -15.96 -15.08 -9.78
N LEU A 151 -16.50 -14.08 -9.10
CA LEU A 151 -15.89 -12.79 -8.81
C LEU A 151 -16.03 -12.49 -7.32
N PRO A 152 -15.01 -11.92 -6.66
CA PRO A 152 -15.11 -11.58 -5.25
C PRO A 152 -15.92 -10.32 -5.01
N ARG A 153 -16.50 -10.19 -3.82
CA ARG A 153 -16.90 -8.89 -3.27
C ARG A 153 -15.65 -8.13 -2.84
N MET A 154 -15.43 -6.92 -3.40
CA MET A 154 -14.28 -6.09 -3.08
C MET A 154 -14.54 -5.27 -1.83
N MET A 155 -13.80 -5.54 -0.75
CA MET A 155 -13.96 -4.95 0.56
C MET A 155 -12.82 -3.97 0.86
N GLY A 156 -12.98 -2.71 0.45
CA GLY A 156 -11.98 -1.66 0.61
C GLY A 156 -12.06 -0.96 1.97
N TRP A 157 -10.88 -0.62 2.56
CA TRP A 157 -10.84 0.01 3.88
C TRP A 157 -9.97 1.26 3.88
N GLN A 158 -10.58 2.40 4.23
CA GLN A 158 -9.89 3.68 4.41
C GLN A 158 -9.66 3.94 5.91
N ALA A 159 -8.61 4.66 6.26
CA ALA A 159 -8.47 5.21 7.61
C ALA A 159 -9.50 6.33 7.82
N GLU A 160 -10.18 6.36 8.95
CA GLU A 160 -11.29 7.30 9.23
C GLU A 160 -10.89 8.77 9.05
N GLY A 161 -9.66 9.15 9.46
CA GLY A 161 -9.12 10.51 9.25
C GLY A 161 -8.69 10.81 7.81
N ALA A 162 -8.70 9.81 6.91
CA ALA A 162 -8.30 9.91 5.50
C ALA A 162 -9.26 9.08 4.62
N ALA A 163 -10.56 9.34 4.71
CA ALA A 163 -11.63 8.55 4.09
C ALA A 163 -12.45 9.36 3.07
N PRO A 164 -11.84 9.94 2.02
CA PRO A 164 -12.54 10.78 1.07
C PRO A 164 -13.65 10.04 0.30
N ILE A 165 -13.44 8.78 -0.09
CA ILE A 165 -14.44 8.00 -0.84
C ILE A 165 -15.68 7.77 0.02
N VAL A 166 -15.52 7.36 1.28
CA VAL A 166 -16.64 7.14 2.22
C VAL A 166 -17.36 8.45 2.53
N LYS A 167 -16.62 9.55 2.67
CA LYS A 167 -17.17 10.89 2.94
C LYS A 167 -17.82 11.53 1.70
N GLY A 168 -17.53 11.05 0.50
CA GLY A 168 -18.03 11.59 -0.76
C GLY A 168 -17.40 12.93 -1.18
N HIS A 169 -16.31 13.37 -0.53
CA HIS A 169 -15.61 14.61 -0.86
C HIS A 169 -14.14 14.54 -0.49
N VAL A 170 -13.32 15.41 -1.11
CA VAL A 170 -11.89 15.54 -0.83
C VAL A 170 -11.67 15.92 0.63
N VAL A 171 -10.74 15.23 1.29
CA VAL A 171 -10.26 15.55 2.64
C VAL A 171 -8.97 16.38 2.49
N THR A 172 -9.04 17.67 2.76
CA THR A 172 -7.93 18.61 2.53
C THR A 172 -6.76 18.41 3.50
N SER A 173 -7.03 17.90 4.70
CA SER A 173 -6.02 17.62 5.74
C SER A 173 -6.21 16.19 6.26
N PRO A 174 -5.81 15.18 5.48
CA PRO A 174 -5.95 13.79 5.91
C PRO A 174 -4.95 13.47 7.02
N GLU A 175 -5.43 12.86 8.10
CA GLU A 175 -4.62 12.47 9.25
C GLU A 175 -4.87 11.01 9.63
N THR A 176 -3.81 10.23 9.76
CA THR A 176 -3.82 8.84 10.23
C THR A 176 -2.41 8.35 10.51
N VAL A 177 -2.26 7.40 11.41
CA VAL A 177 -1.01 6.63 11.63
C VAL A 177 -0.65 5.75 10.43
N ALA A 178 -1.63 5.40 9.62
CA ALA A 178 -1.47 4.59 8.41
C ALA A 178 -0.96 5.44 7.23
N THR A 179 0.28 5.92 7.31
CA THR A 179 0.86 6.93 6.42
C THR A 179 0.75 6.60 4.92
N ALA A 180 0.80 5.33 4.54
CA ALA A 180 0.73 4.92 3.12
C ALA A 180 -0.69 5.00 2.51
N ILE A 181 -1.74 5.15 3.36
CA ILE A 181 -3.12 5.42 2.94
C ILE A 181 -3.63 6.79 3.41
N ARG A 182 -2.75 7.68 3.89
CA ARG A 182 -3.06 9.06 4.27
C ARG A 182 -3.24 9.92 3.03
N ILE A 183 -4.32 9.67 2.30
CA ILE A 183 -4.65 10.27 1.01
C ILE A 183 -6.01 10.95 1.09
N GLY A 184 -6.03 12.24 0.81
CA GLY A 184 -7.26 13.04 0.84
C GLY A 184 -7.98 13.15 -0.50
N ASN A 185 -7.28 12.87 -1.62
CA ASN A 185 -7.81 12.91 -2.98
C ASN A 185 -7.24 11.74 -3.81
N PRO A 186 -7.89 10.57 -3.80
CA PRO A 186 -7.41 9.38 -4.48
C PRO A 186 -7.32 9.53 -6.00
N ALA A 187 -6.21 9.11 -6.60
CA ALA A 187 -6.01 9.16 -8.05
C ALA A 187 -6.97 8.25 -8.84
N SER A 188 -7.44 7.15 -8.23
CA SER A 188 -8.35 6.18 -8.87
C SER A 188 -9.72 6.16 -8.17
N TRP A 189 -10.25 7.34 -7.80
CA TRP A 189 -11.51 7.47 -7.04
C TRP A 189 -12.68 6.79 -7.73
N GLU A 190 -13.01 7.22 -8.94
CA GLU A 190 -14.18 6.74 -9.68
C GLU A 190 -14.08 5.23 -9.96
N GLN A 191 -12.88 4.75 -10.30
CA GLN A 191 -12.65 3.34 -10.57
C GLN A 191 -12.82 2.48 -9.31
N ALA A 192 -12.43 3.00 -8.14
CA ALA A 192 -12.62 2.30 -6.87
C ALA A 192 -14.09 2.20 -6.47
N VAL A 193 -14.83 3.29 -6.64
CA VAL A 193 -16.30 3.30 -6.42
C VAL A 193 -16.96 2.28 -7.34
N ARG A 194 -16.64 2.30 -8.63
CA ARG A 194 -17.13 1.33 -9.59
C ARG A 194 -16.79 -0.12 -9.21
N ALA A 195 -15.54 -0.39 -8.82
CA ALA A 195 -15.12 -1.72 -8.39
C ALA A 195 -15.92 -2.22 -7.18
N SER A 196 -16.21 -1.34 -6.23
CA SER A 196 -17.05 -1.62 -5.06
C SER A 196 -18.49 -1.94 -5.46
N GLU A 197 -19.11 -1.12 -6.30
CA GLU A 197 -20.49 -1.28 -6.75
C GLU A 197 -20.68 -2.53 -7.62
N GLU A 198 -19.86 -2.69 -8.66
CA GLU A 198 -19.94 -3.83 -9.60
C GLU A 198 -19.68 -5.18 -8.92
N SER A 199 -18.83 -5.20 -7.88
CA SER A 199 -18.55 -6.41 -7.12
C SER A 199 -19.59 -6.71 -6.02
N SER A 200 -20.60 -5.86 -5.83
CA SER A 200 -21.48 -5.90 -4.65
C SER A 200 -20.71 -5.88 -3.33
N GLY A 201 -19.54 -5.23 -3.34
CA GLY A 201 -18.67 -5.02 -2.20
C GLY A 201 -18.98 -3.73 -1.45
N ALA A 202 -17.98 -3.23 -0.74
CA ALA A 202 -18.09 -1.96 0.01
C ALA A 202 -16.73 -1.28 0.18
N ILE A 203 -16.72 0.04 0.31
CA ILE A 203 -15.60 0.80 0.86
C ILE A 203 -16.09 1.45 2.15
N ASP A 204 -15.43 1.15 3.29
CA ASP A 204 -15.79 1.63 4.62
C ASP A 204 -14.53 2.12 5.35
N THR A 205 -14.67 2.51 6.62
CA THR A 205 -13.59 3.06 7.43
C THR A 205 -13.21 2.19 8.60
N VAL A 206 -11.94 2.30 8.99
CA VAL A 206 -11.41 1.84 10.27
C VAL A 206 -10.69 2.99 10.96
N SER A 207 -10.78 3.05 12.30
CA SER A 207 -10.06 4.03 13.11
C SER A 207 -8.57 3.68 13.19
N ASP A 208 -7.75 4.63 13.62
CA ASP A 208 -6.33 4.40 13.88
C ASP A 208 -6.13 3.35 14.99
N ASP A 209 -6.98 3.32 16.02
CA ASP A 209 -6.92 2.29 17.06
C ASP A 209 -7.25 0.90 16.52
N GLU A 210 -8.29 0.75 15.69
CA GLU A 210 -8.63 -0.52 15.02
C GLU A 210 -7.46 -1.00 14.13
N ILE A 211 -6.81 -0.08 13.40
CA ILE A 211 -5.64 -0.38 12.58
C ILE A 211 -4.46 -0.87 13.44
N LEU A 212 -4.16 -0.16 14.53
CA LEU A 212 -3.05 -0.50 15.42
C LEU A 212 -3.28 -1.81 16.18
N ASP A 213 -4.53 -2.10 16.55
CA ASP A 213 -4.90 -3.39 17.17
C ASP A 213 -4.74 -4.54 16.17
N ALA A 214 -5.24 -4.39 14.96
CA ALA A 214 -5.07 -5.37 13.89
C ALA A 214 -3.60 -5.57 13.51
N HIS A 215 -2.80 -4.50 13.49
CA HIS A 215 -1.35 -4.55 13.26
C HIS A 215 -0.64 -5.40 14.31
N ARG A 216 -0.96 -5.22 15.60
CA ARG A 216 -0.41 -6.04 16.69
C ARG A 216 -0.91 -7.48 16.62
N MET A 217 -2.20 -7.67 16.36
CA MET A 217 -2.82 -8.99 16.27
C MET A 217 -2.13 -9.81 15.17
N LEU A 218 -2.03 -9.30 13.95
CA LEU A 218 -1.41 -9.98 12.82
C LEU A 218 0.03 -10.41 13.13
N ALA A 219 0.82 -9.52 13.74
CA ALA A 219 2.20 -9.85 14.11
C ALA A 219 2.29 -10.94 15.18
N ARG A 220 1.36 -10.97 16.15
CA ARG A 220 1.41 -11.89 17.29
C ARG A 220 0.79 -13.26 17.00
N THR A 221 -0.23 -13.32 16.15
CA THR A 221 -0.94 -14.57 15.84
C THR A 221 -0.37 -15.26 14.61
N GLU A 222 0.04 -14.50 13.59
CA GLU A 222 0.48 -15.02 12.30
C GLU A 222 2.00 -14.85 12.05
N GLY A 223 2.69 -14.08 12.89
CA GLY A 223 4.10 -13.75 12.67
C GLY A 223 4.34 -12.84 11.47
N ILE A 224 3.30 -12.19 10.94
CA ILE A 224 3.38 -11.33 9.75
C ILE A 224 3.58 -9.88 10.18
N PHE A 225 4.74 -9.31 9.83
CA PHE A 225 5.10 -7.94 10.17
C PHE A 225 4.87 -7.00 8.98
N VAL A 226 3.90 -6.11 9.10
CA VAL A 226 3.49 -5.16 8.06
C VAL A 226 3.53 -3.71 8.55
N GLU A 227 3.46 -2.74 7.62
CA GLU A 227 3.21 -1.34 7.99
C GLU A 227 1.76 -1.12 8.43
N PRO A 228 1.42 -0.10 9.23
CA PRO A 228 0.05 0.12 9.73
C PRO A 228 -1.00 0.19 8.63
N ALA A 229 -0.70 0.86 7.50
CA ALA A 229 -1.62 0.94 6.36
C ALA A 229 -2.03 -0.44 5.82
N SER A 230 -1.14 -1.41 5.88
CA SER A 230 -1.40 -2.78 5.46
C SER A 230 -2.40 -3.49 6.38
N ALA A 231 -2.41 -3.15 7.65
CA ALA A 231 -3.30 -3.74 8.65
C ALA A 231 -4.76 -3.24 8.54
N ALA A 232 -5.04 -2.17 7.77
CA ALA A 232 -6.40 -1.66 7.61
C ALA A 232 -7.36 -2.71 7.02
N GLY A 233 -6.90 -3.56 6.10
CA GLY A 233 -7.69 -4.68 5.58
C GLY A 233 -8.03 -5.73 6.66
N ILE A 234 -7.08 -6.02 7.56
CA ILE A 234 -7.29 -6.93 8.70
C ILE A 234 -8.27 -6.32 9.70
N ALA A 235 -8.11 -5.04 10.04
CA ALA A 235 -9.08 -4.32 10.88
C ALA A 235 -10.50 -4.38 10.27
N GLY A 236 -10.57 -4.26 8.94
CA GLY A 236 -11.81 -4.41 8.19
C GLY A 236 -12.44 -5.79 8.30
N ILE A 237 -11.65 -6.86 8.28
CA ILE A 237 -12.15 -8.23 8.52
C ILE A 237 -12.74 -8.33 9.92
N VAL A 238 -12.01 -7.90 10.95
CA VAL A 238 -12.48 -7.94 12.35
C VAL A 238 -13.80 -7.18 12.49
N LYS A 239 -13.87 -5.97 11.94
CA LYS A 239 -15.06 -5.12 11.97
C LYS A 239 -16.24 -5.73 11.21
N SER A 240 -15.99 -6.30 10.03
CA SER A 240 -17.01 -6.96 9.22
C SER A 240 -17.53 -8.24 9.89
N HIS A 241 -16.65 -9.02 10.50
CA HIS A 241 -17.05 -10.20 11.26
C HIS A 241 -17.94 -9.84 12.46
N ALA A 242 -17.55 -8.85 13.24
CA ALA A 242 -18.34 -8.37 14.38
C ALA A 242 -19.74 -7.87 13.98
N ARG A 243 -19.90 -7.40 12.72
CA ARG A 243 -21.18 -6.95 12.16
C ARG A 243 -21.97 -8.07 11.45
N GLY A 244 -21.47 -9.30 11.42
CA GLY A 244 -22.10 -10.43 10.72
C GLY A 244 -22.14 -10.29 9.20
N LEU A 245 -21.19 -9.52 8.61
CA LEU A 245 -21.13 -9.25 7.17
C LEU A 245 -20.31 -10.29 6.37
N ILE A 246 -19.59 -11.16 7.05
CA ILE A 246 -18.85 -12.26 6.45
C ILE A 246 -19.73 -13.52 6.56
N PRO A 247 -20.23 -14.06 5.43
CA PRO A 247 -21.01 -15.30 5.45
C PRO A 247 -20.20 -16.47 6.02
N GLN A 248 -20.87 -17.42 6.65
CA GLN A 248 -20.24 -18.64 7.11
C GLN A 248 -19.66 -19.41 5.90
N ASP A 249 -18.54 -20.08 6.10
CA ASP A 249 -17.83 -20.88 5.10
C ASP A 249 -17.29 -20.10 3.89
N SER A 250 -17.24 -18.74 3.98
CA SER A 250 -16.65 -17.91 2.93
C SER A 250 -15.14 -18.06 2.87
N THR A 251 -14.61 -18.16 1.64
CA THR A 251 -13.19 -17.97 1.35
C THR A 251 -12.87 -16.47 1.35
N VAL A 252 -12.01 -16.04 2.27
CA VAL A 252 -11.62 -14.63 2.42
C VAL A 252 -10.16 -14.46 2.07
N ALA A 253 -9.88 -13.63 1.06
CA ALA A 253 -8.53 -13.14 0.80
C ALA A 253 -8.34 -11.76 1.43
N VAL A 254 -7.14 -11.51 1.95
CA VAL A 254 -6.74 -10.17 2.37
C VAL A 254 -5.37 -9.82 1.79
N THR A 255 -5.28 -8.66 1.13
CA THR A 255 -3.99 -8.18 0.67
C THR A 255 -3.31 -7.36 1.75
N VAL A 256 -2.23 -7.91 2.29
CA VAL A 256 -1.24 -7.13 3.05
C VAL A 256 -0.22 -6.54 2.08
N THR A 257 0.21 -5.29 2.31
CA THR A 257 0.92 -4.49 1.32
C THR A 257 2.38 -4.23 1.69
N GLY A 258 2.67 -3.21 2.51
CA GLY A 258 4.04 -2.86 2.85
C GLY A 258 4.56 -3.61 4.06
N HIS A 259 5.85 -3.96 4.02
CA HIS A 259 6.54 -4.57 5.16
C HIS A 259 6.69 -3.59 6.33
N GLY A 260 6.66 -4.08 7.58
CA GLY A 260 6.72 -3.25 8.79
C GLY A 260 7.97 -2.38 8.92
N LEU A 261 9.11 -2.81 8.37
CA LEU A 261 10.35 -2.02 8.35
C LEU A 261 10.25 -0.75 7.47
N LYS A 262 9.17 -0.56 6.72
CA LYS A 262 8.91 0.70 6.01
C LYS A 262 8.41 1.82 6.93
N ASP A 263 7.88 1.46 8.11
CA ASP A 263 7.48 2.40 9.17
C ASP A 263 7.80 1.85 10.57
N PRO A 264 9.10 1.64 10.90
CA PRO A 264 9.51 0.97 12.14
C PRO A 264 9.18 1.76 13.40
N GLY A 265 9.09 3.10 13.33
CA GLY A 265 8.75 3.95 14.47
C GLY A 265 7.40 3.58 15.07
N ILE A 266 6.37 3.51 14.22
CA ILE A 266 5.02 3.13 14.65
C ILE A 266 4.99 1.70 15.22
N ALA A 267 5.77 0.79 14.64
CA ALA A 267 5.84 -0.58 15.16
C ALA A 267 6.42 -0.63 16.58
N ILE A 268 7.48 0.13 16.87
CA ILE A 268 8.10 0.21 18.20
C ILE A 268 7.13 0.84 19.21
N GLU A 269 6.48 1.95 18.85
CA GLU A 269 5.50 2.63 19.70
C GLU A 269 4.29 1.73 19.99
N ASN A 270 3.79 1.03 18.97
CA ASN A 270 2.60 0.18 19.06
C ASN A 270 2.87 -1.17 19.75
N ALA A 271 4.11 -1.63 19.83
CA ALA A 271 4.45 -2.94 20.39
C ALA A 271 4.05 -3.08 21.88
N LYS A 272 3.98 -1.96 22.64
CA LYS A 272 3.70 -1.93 24.08
C LYS A 272 4.66 -2.82 24.90
N ALA A 273 5.75 -3.28 24.28
CA ALA A 273 6.80 -4.06 24.87
C ALA A 273 8.07 -3.21 24.99
N ARG A 274 8.80 -3.35 26.09
CA ARG A 274 10.06 -2.66 26.30
C ARG A 274 11.14 -3.66 26.63
N SER A 275 12.36 -3.39 26.21
CA SER A 275 13.52 -4.15 26.67
C SER A 275 13.72 -3.96 28.19
N VAL A 276 14.11 -5.05 28.85
CA VAL A 276 14.46 -5.03 30.27
C VAL A 276 15.97 -5.25 30.38
N VAL A 277 16.65 -4.44 31.17
CA VAL A 277 18.07 -4.62 31.46
C VAL A 277 18.18 -5.47 32.73
N VAL A 278 18.94 -6.55 32.65
CA VAL A 278 19.20 -7.48 33.77
C VAL A 278 20.71 -7.76 33.89
N GLU A 279 21.15 -8.26 35.02
CA GLU A 279 22.53 -8.76 35.17
C GLU A 279 22.75 -9.98 34.29
N PRO A 280 23.99 -10.23 33.83
CA PRO A 280 24.33 -11.34 32.93
C PRO A 280 24.40 -12.71 33.67
N ASP A 281 23.34 -13.05 34.40
CA ASP A 281 23.21 -14.31 35.11
C ASP A 281 21.83 -14.95 34.82
N ILE A 282 21.78 -16.28 34.96
CA ILE A 282 20.58 -17.08 34.59
C ILE A 282 19.37 -16.72 35.46
N LYS A 283 19.57 -16.41 36.75
CA LYS A 283 18.49 -16.11 37.68
C LYS A 283 17.81 -14.78 37.33
N SER A 284 18.59 -13.76 36.99
CA SER A 284 18.09 -12.45 36.55
C SER A 284 17.31 -12.58 35.24
N VAL A 285 17.80 -13.36 34.28
CA VAL A 285 17.12 -13.62 33.03
C VAL A 285 15.81 -14.39 33.26
N LEU A 286 15.83 -15.49 34.05
CA LEU A 286 14.63 -16.26 34.37
C LEU A 286 13.58 -15.41 35.09
N GLY A 287 14.00 -14.54 36.01
CA GLY A 287 13.11 -13.59 36.68
C GLY A 287 12.44 -12.63 35.69
N ALA A 288 13.18 -12.09 34.73
CA ALA A 288 12.66 -11.17 33.73
C ALA A 288 11.65 -11.81 32.76
N ILE A 289 11.77 -13.11 32.47
CA ILE A 289 10.82 -13.84 31.59
C ILE A 289 9.70 -14.54 32.37
N GLY A 290 9.63 -14.35 33.70
CA GLY A 290 8.58 -14.93 34.54
C GLY A 290 8.72 -16.44 34.77
N MET A 291 9.91 -17.00 34.58
CA MET A 291 10.23 -18.40 34.86
C MET A 291 11.05 -18.48 36.18
N GLN A 292 10.67 -19.35 37.09
CA GLN A 292 11.39 -19.62 38.34
C GLN A 292 12.14 -20.94 38.30
#